data_7abda60081f2e6a29acf57fada6d5e1d
#
_entry.id   7abda60081f2e6a29acf57fada6d5e1d
#
_cell.length_a   1.000
_cell.length_b   1.000
_cell.length_c   1.000
_cell.angle_alpha   90.00
_cell.angle_beta   90.00
_cell.angle_gamma   90.00
#
_symmetry.space_group_name_H-M   'P 1'
#
loop_
_entity.id
_entity.type
_entity.pdbx_description
1 polymer ?
#
loop_
_entity_poly.entity_id
_entity_poly.type
_entity_poly.pdbx_seq_one_letter_code
_entity_poly.pdbx_strand_id
1 'polypeptide(L)'
;MLWMLAAVTMLVLAVIALMIKDISKPPAAASPAALSVSVRPTRHATPSAAIRPTPSPSRRAASSASSASAARKTSRRIRKITDSGSGLSYRLLSSPWRRGCPDKLTTPMFSWSAGEHAMAGAVSGRPWYGNACSGLLQQQLQYSGPADLEPTAMSLAAATDPAYYSGLQHYRTLENSSAMLVSGHQAWEVTFQISYLDAAAQGLPFSSEAGAVVVVDRGAGQAPAVFYISVPSNLGRSDVGTLLGSLRLSA
;
A
#
# COMPACT_ATOMS: atom_id res chain seq x y z
N MET A 1 -37.44 -27.72 23.77
CA MET A 1 -36.62 -26.71 23.06
C MET A 1 -35.68 -25.94 23.98
N LEU A 2 -36.07 -25.52 25.18
CA LEU A 2 -35.21 -24.78 26.12
C LEU A 2 -33.90 -25.52 26.51
N TRP A 3 -33.96 -26.84 26.71
CA TRP A 3 -32.78 -27.64 27.07
C TRP A 3 -31.74 -27.79 25.99
N MET A 4 -32.10 -27.74 24.70
CA MET A 4 -31.15 -27.76 23.60
C MET A 4 -30.38 -26.42 23.46
N LEU A 5 -31.06 -25.30 23.72
CA LEU A 5 -30.40 -23.99 23.71
C LEU A 5 -29.36 -23.86 24.83
N ALA A 6 -29.65 -24.36 26.03
CA ALA A 6 -28.71 -24.35 27.15
C ALA A 6 -27.45 -25.20 26.88
N ALA A 7 -27.60 -26.35 26.24
CA ALA A 7 -26.48 -27.24 25.91
C ALA A 7 -25.55 -26.62 24.86
N VAL A 8 -26.10 -25.92 23.84
CA VAL A 8 -25.32 -25.25 22.81
C VAL A 8 -24.56 -24.06 23.40
N THR A 9 -25.17 -23.28 24.30
CA THR A 9 -24.52 -22.14 24.94
C THR A 9 -23.33 -22.56 25.79
N MET A 10 -23.46 -23.66 26.55
CA MET A 10 -22.38 -24.22 27.37
C MET A 10 -21.23 -24.75 26.51
N LEU A 11 -21.51 -25.37 25.36
CA LEU A 11 -20.48 -25.85 24.45
C LEU A 11 -19.67 -24.69 23.85
N VAL A 12 -20.33 -23.60 23.44
CA VAL A 12 -19.68 -22.41 22.90
C VAL A 12 -18.79 -21.74 23.95
N LEU A 13 -19.26 -21.62 25.20
CA LEU A 13 -18.45 -21.06 26.29
C LEU A 13 -17.23 -21.93 26.62
N ALA A 14 -17.34 -23.25 26.56
CA ALA A 14 -16.22 -24.17 26.78
C ALA A 14 -15.16 -24.06 25.70
N VAL A 15 -15.54 -23.89 24.41
CA VAL A 15 -14.62 -23.70 23.29
C VAL A 15 -13.90 -22.36 23.40
N ILE A 16 -14.59 -21.28 23.77
CA ILE A 16 -13.98 -19.96 23.99
C ILE A 16 -12.97 -20.01 25.15
N ALA A 17 -13.28 -20.70 26.26
CA ALA A 17 -12.38 -20.84 27.40
C ALA A 17 -11.10 -21.65 27.04
N LEU A 18 -11.21 -22.66 26.16
CA LEU A 18 -10.05 -23.41 25.64
C LEU A 18 -9.15 -22.56 24.74
N MET A 19 -9.74 -21.76 23.89
CA MET A 19 -8.99 -20.84 23.00
C MET A 19 -8.21 -19.77 23.78
N ILE A 20 -8.77 -19.25 24.88
CA ILE A 20 -8.10 -18.25 25.72
C ILE A 20 -6.90 -18.84 26.49
N LYS A 21 -6.94 -20.13 26.83
CA LYS A 21 -5.85 -20.78 27.58
C LYS A 21 -4.56 -20.96 26.76
N ASP A 22 -4.67 -21.08 25.42
CA ASP A 22 -3.51 -21.20 24.53
C ASP A 22 -2.79 -19.86 24.28
N ILE A 23 -3.50 -18.73 24.43
CA ILE A 23 -2.93 -17.39 24.23
C ILE A 23 -2.08 -16.93 25.44
N SER A 24 -2.23 -17.56 26.61
CA SER A 24 -1.57 -17.14 27.85
C SER A 24 -0.18 -17.74 28.08
N LYS A 25 0.40 -18.45 27.10
CA LYS A 25 1.75 -18.99 27.22
C LYS A 25 2.76 -17.93 26.75
N PRO A 26 3.55 -17.29 27.63
CA PRO A 26 4.54 -16.33 27.19
C PRO A 26 5.60 -17.03 26.33
N PRO A 27 6.05 -16.42 25.21
CA PRO A 27 7.14 -16.96 24.41
C PRO A 27 8.42 -17.02 25.28
N ALA A 28 9.08 -18.18 25.24
CA ALA A 28 10.36 -18.38 25.90
C ALA A 28 11.36 -17.31 25.39
N ALA A 29 11.92 -16.54 26.33
CA ALA A 29 12.92 -15.52 26.05
C ALA A 29 14.14 -16.13 25.35
N ALA A 30 14.31 -15.84 24.07
CA ALA A 30 15.55 -16.11 23.35
C ALA A 30 16.59 -15.11 23.79
N SER A 31 17.70 -15.59 24.39
CA SER A 31 18.87 -14.78 24.74
C SER A 31 19.44 -14.09 23.49
N PRO A 32 19.77 -12.80 23.56
CA PRO A 32 20.43 -12.11 22.46
C PRO A 32 21.88 -12.59 22.35
N ALA A 33 22.20 -13.30 21.27
CA ALA A 33 23.58 -13.54 20.87
C ALA A 33 24.20 -12.21 20.42
N ALA A 34 25.18 -11.73 21.16
CA ALA A 34 25.94 -10.53 20.84
C ALA A 34 26.75 -10.74 19.55
N LEU A 35 26.33 -10.11 18.46
CA LEU A 35 27.12 -9.98 17.24
C LEU A 35 28.06 -8.79 17.38
N SER A 36 29.34 -9.09 17.66
CA SER A 36 30.41 -8.11 17.62
C SER A 36 30.72 -7.71 16.19
N VAL A 37 30.32 -6.51 15.80
CA VAL A 37 30.69 -5.91 14.51
C VAL A 37 32.06 -5.24 14.67
N SER A 38 33.08 -5.86 14.06
CA SER A 38 34.42 -5.27 13.95
C SER A 38 34.43 -4.18 12.88
N VAL A 39 34.51 -2.93 13.30
CA VAL A 39 34.65 -1.78 12.40
C VAL A 39 36.12 -1.62 12.04
N ARG A 40 36.45 -1.89 10.77
CA ARG A 40 37.80 -1.63 10.22
C ARG A 40 37.84 -0.19 9.68
N PRO A 41 38.77 0.66 10.13
CA PRO A 41 38.87 2.03 9.63
C PRO A 41 39.51 2.04 8.24
N THR A 42 38.84 2.58 7.27
CA THR A 42 39.37 2.84 5.93
C THR A 42 40.05 4.20 5.90
N ARG A 43 41.34 4.19 5.53
CA ARG A 43 42.22 5.35 5.43
C ARG A 43 41.74 6.35 4.40
N HIS A 44 41.79 7.64 4.80
CA HIS A 44 41.65 8.79 3.92
C HIS A 44 42.78 8.81 2.88
N ALA A 45 42.44 8.98 1.61
CA ALA A 45 43.35 9.37 0.55
C ALA A 45 43.20 10.86 0.28
N THR A 46 44.31 11.56 0.35
CA THR A 46 44.48 13.00 0.13
C THR A 46 44.29 13.37 -1.35
N PRO A 47 43.70 14.52 -1.68
CA PRO A 47 43.57 14.96 -3.06
C PRO A 47 44.87 15.57 -3.56
N SER A 48 45.33 15.13 -4.72
CA SER A 48 46.45 15.71 -5.45
C SER A 48 46.00 16.83 -6.37
N ALA A 49 46.87 17.83 -6.50
CA ALA A 49 46.65 19.15 -7.04
C ALA A 49 46.49 19.24 -8.58
N ALA A 50 45.72 20.22 -8.92
CA ALA A 50 45.68 21.12 -10.07
C ALA A 50 46.64 20.89 -11.26
N ILE A 51 46.05 20.82 -12.46
CA ILE A 51 46.67 21.30 -13.70
C ILE A 51 45.64 22.15 -14.46
N ARG A 52 46.03 23.42 -14.69
CA ARG A 52 45.30 24.43 -15.43
C ARG A 52 45.76 24.37 -16.90
N PRO A 53 44.88 24.35 -17.91
CA PRO A 53 45.28 24.74 -19.28
C PRO A 53 44.71 26.12 -19.64
N THR A 54 45.57 26.84 -20.30
CA THR A 54 45.53 28.16 -20.90
C THR A 54 44.50 28.29 -22.05
N PRO A 55 43.96 29.49 -22.31
CA PRO A 55 42.99 29.71 -23.38
C PRO A 55 43.68 29.97 -24.73
N SER A 56 43.04 29.57 -25.81
CA SER A 56 43.35 30.04 -27.17
C SER A 56 42.09 30.07 -28.06
N PRO A 57 42.12 30.81 -29.22
CA PRO A 57 41.18 31.90 -29.40
C PRO A 57 40.07 31.61 -30.42
N SER A 58 39.13 32.55 -30.41
CA SER A 58 38.11 32.91 -31.38
C SER A 58 38.19 32.29 -32.78
N ARG A 59 37.06 31.69 -33.19
CA ARG A 59 36.64 31.77 -34.59
C ARG A 59 35.18 32.19 -34.71
N ARG A 60 35.05 33.21 -35.51
CA ARG A 60 33.93 34.08 -35.87
C ARG A 60 32.86 33.34 -36.67
N ALA A 61 31.62 33.61 -36.33
CA ALA A 61 30.43 33.80 -37.16
C ALA A 61 30.12 32.80 -38.29
N ALA A 62 28.96 32.15 -38.12
CA ALA A 62 28.00 32.00 -39.24
C ALA A 62 26.59 32.01 -38.63
N SER A 63 25.84 33.04 -38.98
CA SER A 63 24.41 33.16 -38.75
C SER A 63 23.69 32.06 -39.51
N SER A 64 22.99 31.20 -38.79
CA SER A 64 21.95 30.38 -39.36
C SER A 64 20.70 30.60 -38.50
N ALA A 65 19.80 31.38 -39.03
CA ALA A 65 18.45 31.51 -38.52
C ALA A 65 17.79 30.14 -38.63
N SER A 66 17.84 29.39 -37.52
CA SER A 66 17.11 28.13 -37.37
C SER A 66 15.80 28.45 -36.70
N SER A 67 14.73 28.35 -37.49
CA SER A 67 13.34 28.48 -37.07
C SER A 67 13.12 27.67 -35.80
N ALA A 68 13.02 28.34 -34.67
CA ALA A 68 12.59 27.74 -33.42
C ALA A 68 11.11 27.30 -33.58
N SER A 69 10.92 26.08 -34.05
CA SER A 69 9.67 25.37 -33.92
C SER A 69 9.40 25.24 -32.43
N ALA A 70 8.57 26.13 -31.90
CA ALA A 70 8.09 26.10 -30.56
C ALA A 70 7.33 24.78 -30.41
N ALA A 71 8.05 23.74 -29.99
CA ALA A 71 7.45 22.51 -29.51
C ALA A 71 6.51 22.89 -28.35
N ARG A 72 5.23 23.10 -28.66
CA ARG A 72 4.17 23.15 -27.67
C ARG A 72 4.30 21.87 -26.86
N LYS A 73 4.98 21.91 -25.71
CA LYS A 73 4.84 20.95 -24.64
C LYS A 73 3.38 21.02 -24.21
N THR A 74 2.54 20.24 -24.85
CA THR A 74 1.20 19.94 -24.34
C THR A 74 1.45 19.29 -22.98
N SER A 75 1.35 20.09 -21.93
CA SER A 75 1.35 19.60 -20.55
C SER A 75 0.20 18.60 -20.45
N ARG A 76 0.53 17.33 -20.56
CA ARG A 76 -0.43 16.23 -20.46
C ARG A 76 -0.99 16.31 -19.04
N ARG A 77 -2.18 16.91 -18.92
CA ARG A 77 -2.85 17.12 -17.63
C ARG A 77 -2.92 15.78 -16.91
N ILE A 78 -2.15 15.62 -15.84
CA ILE A 78 -2.12 14.40 -15.05
C ILE A 78 -3.55 14.18 -14.52
N ARG A 79 -4.18 13.10 -14.95
CA ARG A 79 -5.50 12.72 -14.47
C ARG A 79 -5.36 12.21 -13.04
N LYS A 80 -6.26 12.63 -12.16
CA LYS A 80 -6.26 12.23 -10.74
C LYS A 80 -7.64 11.74 -10.29
N ILE A 81 -7.64 10.86 -9.32
CA ILE A 81 -8.76 10.57 -8.45
C ILE A 81 -8.74 11.62 -7.34
N THR A 82 -9.90 12.13 -6.96
CA THR A 82 -10.09 12.99 -5.78
C THR A 82 -11.24 12.41 -5.00
N ASP A 83 -10.97 12.12 -3.74
CA ASP A 83 -11.94 11.61 -2.78
C ASP A 83 -12.29 12.73 -1.81
N SER A 84 -13.44 13.37 -2.01
CA SER A 84 -13.91 14.47 -1.16
C SER A 84 -14.28 14.00 0.26
N GLY A 85 -14.61 12.72 0.45
CA GLY A 85 -14.94 12.16 1.75
C GLY A 85 -13.71 12.04 2.66
N SER A 86 -12.65 11.43 2.17
CA SER A 86 -11.41 11.26 2.92
C SER A 86 -10.43 12.43 2.78
N GLY A 87 -10.60 13.30 1.79
CA GLY A 87 -9.65 14.35 1.42
C GLY A 87 -8.45 13.84 0.62
N LEU A 88 -8.36 12.53 0.34
CA LEU A 88 -7.26 11.97 -0.43
C LEU A 88 -7.37 12.26 -1.92
N SER A 89 -6.23 12.42 -2.56
CA SER A 89 -6.14 12.42 -4.02
C SER A 89 -4.87 11.72 -4.48
N TYR A 90 -4.95 11.04 -5.63
CA TYR A 90 -3.85 10.28 -6.20
C TYR A 90 -3.99 10.19 -7.71
N ARG A 91 -2.94 9.75 -8.38
CA ARG A 91 -2.90 9.66 -9.83
C ARG A 91 -3.91 8.62 -10.31
N LEU A 92 -4.69 8.98 -11.34
CA LEU A 92 -5.45 7.99 -12.11
C LEU A 92 -4.49 7.27 -13.05
N LEU A 93 -4.39 5.97 -12.94
CA LEU A 93 -3.57 5.14 -13.80
C LEU A 93 -4.10 5.10 -15.23
N SER A 94 -3.26 4.66 -16.15
CA SER A 94 -3.62 4.50 -17.55
C SER A 94 -4.47 3.23 -17.76
N SER A 95 -5.08 3.06 -18.96
CA SER A 95 -5.73 1.80 -19.32
C SER A 95 -4.85 0.59 -18.96
N PRO A 96 -5.42 -0.49 -18.39
CA PRO A 96 -6.86 -0.81 -18.32
C PRO A 96 -7.60 -0.26 -17.10
N TRP A 97 -7.00 0.59 -16.27
CA TRP A 97 -7.61 1.13 -15.06
C TRP A 97 -8.80 2.05 -15.35
N ARG A 98 -9.86 1.89 -14.58
CA ARG A 98 -11.11 2.64 -14.68
C ARG A 98 -11.51 3.19 -13.32
N ARG A 99 -12.21 4.34 -13.31
CA ARG A 99 -12.71 4.96 -12.07
C ARG A 99 -13.75 4.10 -11.38
N GLY A 100 -13.76 4.16 -10.05
CA GLY A 100 -14.69 3.48 -9.15
C GLY A 100 -14.03 2.34 -8.41
N CYS A 101 -14.44 2.11 -7.16
CA CYS A 101 -14.14 0.89 -6.41
C CYS A 101 -15.24 -0.12 -6.67
N PRO A 102 -14.93 -1.41 -6.88
CA PRO A 102 -15.94 -2.44 -6.95
C PRO A 102 -16.74 -2.54 -5.65
N ASP A 103 -18.07 -2.59 -5.73
CA ASP A 103 -18.97 -2.67 -4.57
C ASP A 103 -18.64 -3.85 -3.65
N LYS A 104 -18.16 -4.95 -4.23
CA LYS A 104 -17.74 -6.14 -3.48
C LYS A 104 -16.56 -5.91 -2.51
N LEU A 105 -15.83 -4.81 -2.65
CA LEU A 105 -14.78 -4.42 -1.70
C LEU A 105 -15.33 -3.72 -0.46
N THR A 106 -16.59 -3.29 -0.48
CA THR A 106 -17.24 -2.73 0.71
C THR A 106 -17.62 -3.86 1.66
N THR A 107 -17.15 -3.77 2.89
CA THR A 107 -17.42 -4.69 3.98
C THR A 107 -17.72 -3.87 5.25
N PRO A 108 -18.15 -4.49 6.36
CA PRO A 108 -18.31 -3.75 7.62
C PRO A 108 -17.02 -3.05 8.09
N MET A 109 -15.85 -3.55 7.72
CA MET A 109 -14.55 -2.94 8.07
C MET A 109 -14.06 -1.90 7.07
N PHE A 110 -14.50 -1.99 5.81
CA PHE A 110 -14.01 -1.17 4.71
C PHE A 110 -15.17 -0.51 3.97
N SER A 111 -15.16 0.81 3.92
CA SER A 111 -16.11 1.62 3.14
C SER A 111 -15.32 2.58 2.28
N TRP A 112 -15.41 2.40 0.97
CA TRP A 112 -14.63 3.16 0.00
C TRP A 112 -15.50 4.22 -0.65
N SER A 113 -15.03 5.45 -0.65
CA SER A 113 -15.74 6.61 -1.23
C SER A 113 -15.25 6.96 -2.63
N ALA A 114 -14.01 6.63 -2.97
CA ALA A 114 -13.46 6.82 -4.31
C ALA A 114 -12.40 5.78 -4.65
N GLY A 115 -12.10 5.63 -5.95
CA GLY A 115 -11.05 4.74 -6.37
C GLY A 115 -10.97 4.48 -7.86
N GLU A 116 -10.17 3.50 -8.19
CA GLU A 116 -10.03 2.92 -9.52
C GLU A 116 -9.78 1.41 -9.43
N HIS A 117 -10.12 0.72 -10.48
CA HIS A 117 -9.92 -0.72 -10.61
C HIS A 117 -9.55 -1.11 -12.03
N ALA A 118 -8.90 -2.27 -12.17
CA ALA A 118 -8.63 -2.90 -13.45
C ALA A 118 -8.93 -4.40 -13.38
N MET A 119 -9.58 -4.95 -14.38
CA MET A 119 -9.85 -6.39 -14.44
C MET A 119 -8.54 -7.13 -14.70
N ALA A 120 -8.17 -8.03 -13.79
CA ALA A 120 -6.97 -8.86 -13.88
C ALA A 120 -7.28 -10.26 -14.42
N GLY A 121 -8.49 -10.77 -14.20
CA GLY A 121 -8.90 -12.10 -14.59
C GLY A 121 -10.23 -12.48 -13.97
N ALA A 122 -10.48 -13.80 -13.87
CA ALA A 122 -11.65 -14.32 -13.18
C ALA A 122 -11.27 -15.57 -12.37
N VAL A 123 -11.87 -15.72 -11.19
CA VAL A 123 -11.74 -16.89 -10.31
C VAL A 123 -13.09 -17.57 -10.24
N SER A 124 -13.20 -18.82 -10.65
CA SER A 124 -14.47 -19.57 -10.69
C SER A 124 -15.60 -18.77 -11.35
N GLY A 125 -15.30 -18.12 -12.48
CA GLY A 125 -16.24 -17.28 -13.24
C GLY A 125 -16.53 -15.90 -12.63
N ARG A 126 -15.96 -15.56 -11.46
CA ARG A 126 -16.12 -14.24 -10.82
C ARG A 126 -14.95 -13.33 -11.19
N PRO A 127 -15.20 -12.08 -11.59
CA PRO A 127 -14.14 -11.17 -11.98
C PRO A 127 -13.21 -10.88 -10.80
N TRP A 128 -11.91 -10.89 -11.07
CA TRP A 128 -10.84 -10.48 -10.15
C TRP A 128 -10.25 -9.15 -10.60
N TYR A 129 -10.04 -8.24 -9.66
CA TYR A 129 -9.61 -6.88 -9.97
C TYR A 129 -8.36 -6.50 -9.19
N GLY A 130 -7.45 -5.77 -9.85
CA GLY A 130 -6.58 -4.84 -9.16
C GLY A 130 -7.38 -3.60 -8.74
N ASN A 131 -7.06 -3.04 -7.59
CA ASN A 131 -7.83 -1.97 -6.97
C ASN A 131 -6.91 -0.92 -6.34
N ALA A 132 -7.34 0.34 -6.40
CA ALA A 132 -6.78 1.44 -5.61
C ALA A 132 -7.95 2.27 -5.09
N CYS A 133 -8.24 2.16 -3.80
CA CYS A 133 -9.45 2.69 -3.19
C CYS A 133 -9.13 3.53 -1.96
N SER A 134 -9.85 4.62 -1.78
CA SER A 134 -9.75 5.53 -0.65
C SER A 134 -11.08 5.69 0.09
N GLY A 135 -11.00 5.97 1.37
CA GLY A 135 -12.15 6.20 2.23
C GLY A 135 -11.73 6.65 3.62
N LEU A 136 -12.66 6.65 4.55
CA LEU A 136 -12.40 6.92 5.95
C LEU A 136 -12.29 5.63 6.75
N LEU A 137 -11.46 5.66 7.79
CA LEU A 137 -11.41 4.59 8.79
C LEU A 137 -12.78 4.43 9.45
N GLN A 138 -13.27 3.20 9.51
CA GLN A 138 -14.56 2.91 10.13
C GLN A 138 -14.45 3.05 11.66
N GLN A 139 -15.52 3.53 12.30
CA GLN A 139 -15.54 3.84 13.75
C GLN A 139 -15.29 2.63 14.66
N GLN A 140 -15.59 1.42 14.19
CA GLN A 140 -15.31 0.21 14.96
C GLN A 140 -13.81 -0.08 15.14
N LEU A 141 -12.95 0.55 14.32
CA LEU A 141 -11.52 0.52 14.49
C LEU A 141 -11.13 1.75 15.32
N GLN A 142 -10.85 1.53 16.60
CA GLN A 142 -10.48 2.61 17.50
C GLN A 142 -9.20 3.29 17.03
N TYR A 143 -9.26 4.62 16.93
CA TYR A 143 -8.13 5.46 16.60
C TYR A 143 -8.16 6.71 17.48
N SER A 144 -7.11 6.94 18.24
CA SER A 144 -7.03 8.04 19.21
C SER A 144 -6.02 9.12 18.80
N GLY A 145 -5.20 8.85 17.78
CA GLY A 145 -4.19 9.80 17.30
C GLY A 145 -3.00 9.14 16.63
N PRO A 146 -1.94 9.90 16.32
CA PRO A 146 -0.81 9.43 15.53
C PRO A 146 -0.08 8.21 16.07
N ALA A 147 -0.13 7.96 17.39
CA ALA A 147 0.47 6.76 18.00
C ALA A 147 -0.21 5.45 17.55
N ASP A 148 -1.47 5.54 17.10
CA ASP A 148 -2.24 4.39 16.65
C ASP A 148 -2.09 4.11 15.14
N LEU A 149 -1.32 4.91 14.40
CA LEU A 149 -1.18 4.76 12.94
C LEU A 149 -0.62 3.39 12.56
N GLU A 150 0.48 2.96 13.18
CA GLU A 150 1.08 1.64 12.92
C GLU A 150 0.14 0.49 13.23
N PRO A 151 -0.37 0.32 14.47
CA PRO A 151 -1.24 -0.81 14.80
C PRO A 151 -2.52 -0.80 13.96
N THR A 152 -3.06 0.36 13.60
CA THR A 152 -4.23 0.49 12.73
C THR A 152 -3.91 0.02 11.30
N ALA A 153 -2.80 0.48 10.71
CA ALA A 153 -2.40 0.08 9.36
C ALA A 153 -2.11 -1.43 9.27
N MET A 154 -1.44 -2.00 10.29
CA MET A 154 -1.18 -3.44 10.37
C MET A 154 -2.48 -4.25 10.50
N SER A 155 -3.41 -3.79 11.35
CA SER A 155 -4.71 -4.44 11.53
C SER A 155 -5.55 -4.41 10.24
N LEU A 156 -5.58 -3.27 9.55
CA LEU A 156 -6.25 -3.15 8.25
C LEU A 156 -5.61 -4.06 7.20
N ALA A 157 -4.27 -4.07 7.11
CA ALA A 157 -3.58 -4.96 6.19
C ALA A 157 -3.94 -6.43 6.47
N ALA A 158 -3.95 -6.88 7.72
CA ALA A 158 -4.34 -8.24 8.10
C ALA A 158 -5.80 -8.53 7.73
N ALA A 159 -6.70 -7.57 7.93
CA ALA A 159 -8.13 -7.74 7.66
C ALA A 159 -8.47 -7.88 6.16
N THR A 160 -7.56 -7.49 5.27
CA THR A 160 -7.77 -7.68 3.82
C THR A 160 -7.77 -9.16 3.43
N ASP A 161 -7.08 -10.05 4.16
CA ASP A 161 -7.01 -11.49 3.83
C ASP A 161 -8.39 -12.15 3.81
N PRO A 162 -9.15 -12.20 4.91
CA PRO A 162 -10.46 -12.80 4.91
C PRO A 162 -11.46 -12.01 4.06
N ALA A 163 -11.26 -10.69 3.89
CA ALA A 163 -12.18 -9.84 3.16
C ALA A 163 -12.06 -10.01 1.64
N TYR A 164 -10.84 -10.13 1.12
CA TYR A 164 -10.60 -10.00 -0.32
C TYR A 164 -9.92 -11.22 -0.96
N TYR A 165 -9.16 -12.01 -0.20
CA TYR A 165 -8.30 -13.06 -0.74
C TYR A 165 -8.77 -14.49 -0.42
N SER A 166 -9.86 -14.66 0.34
CA SER A 166 -10.38 -15.99 0.75
C SER A 166 -10.80 -16.91 -0.42
N GLY A 167 -10.92 -16.36 -1.64
CA GLY A 167 -11.29 -17.14 -2.83
C GLY A 167 -10.18 -17.99 -3.43
N LEU A 168 -8.93 -17.81 -3.01
CA LEU A 168 -7.75 -18.51 -3.50
C LEU A 168 -6.84 -18.91 -2.34
N GLN A 169 -6.21 -20.08 -2.46
CA GLN A 169 -5.15 -20.45 -1.51
C GLN A 169 -3.94 -19.54 -1.72
N HIS A 170 -3.52 -18.87 -0.66
CA HIS A 170 -2.47 -17.88 -0.71
C HIS A 170 -1.68 -17.80 0.58
N TYR A 171 -0.53 -17.15 0.52
CA TYR A 171 0.19 -16.65 1.68
C TYR A 171 0.57 -15.19 1.47
N ARG A 172 0.65 -14.46 2.58
CA ARG A 172 1.09 -13.07 2.58
C ARG A 172 2.52 -12.97 3.08
N THR A 173 3.31 -12.14 2.41
CA THR A 173 4.61 -11.69 2.88
C THR A 173 4.53 -10.19 3.13
N LEU A 174 4.84 -9.75 4.36
CA LEU A 174 5.03 -8.33 4.67
C LEU A 174 6.35 -7.87 4.03
N GLU A 175 6.29 -6.83 3.20
CA GLU A 175 7.47 -6.28 2.54
C GLU A 175 8.03 -5.07 3.31
N ASN A 176 7.15 -4.18 3.81
CA ASN A 176 7.54 -3.01 4.58
C ASN A 176 6.42 -2.58 5.54
N SER A 177 6.80 -1.96 6.65
CA SER A 177 5.93 -1.25 7.58
C SER A 177 6.68 -0.03 8.09
N SER A 178 6.25 1.17 7.73
CA SER A 178 7.00 2.38 8.04
C SER A 178 6.14 3.64 8.14
N ALA A 179 6.61 4.58 8.97
CA ALA A 179 6.07 5.92 9.02
C ALA A 179 6.37 6.68 7.72
N MET A 180 5.42 7.49 7.26
CA MET A 180 5.58 8.38 6.13
C MET A 180 4.85 9.70 6.34
N LEU A 181 5.01 10.65 5.40
CA LEU A 181 4.24 11.89 5.37
C LEU A 181 3.42 11.97 4.08
N VAL A 182 2.14 12.30 4.21
CA VAL A 182 1.26 12.60 3.08
C VAL A 182 0.84 14.07 3.19
N SER A 183 1.35 14.92 2.31
CA SER A 183 1.12 16.38 2.34
C SER A 183 1.44 17.04 3.68
N GLY A 184 2.45 16.54 4.42
CA GLY A 184 2.84 17.02 5.73
C GLY A 184 2.08 16.39 6.91
N HIS A 185 1.05 15.59 6.67
CA HIS A 185 0.32 14.83 7.69
C HIS A 185 1.04 13.51 7.99
N GLN A 186 1.04 13.11 9.27
CA GLN A 186 1.60 11.82 9.68
C GLN A 186 0.76 10.68 9.08
N ALA A 187 1.45 9.65 8.62
CA ALA A 187 0.83 8.48 8.03
C ALA A 187 1.68 7.23 8.30
N TRP A 188 1.08 6.07 8.16
CA TRP A 188 1.76 4.79 8.21
C TRP A 188 1.43 3.97 6.98
N GLU A 189 2.47 3.42 6.36
CA GLU A 189 2.40 2.56 5.19
C GLU A 189 2.74 1.13 5.57
N VAL A 190 1.91 0.19 5.12
CA VAL A 190 2.19 -1.24 5.16
C VAL A 190 2.13 -1.77 3.74
N THR A 191 3.24 -2.30 3.23
CA THR A 191 3.27 -2.99 1.93
C THR A 191 3.44 -4.47 2.10
N PHE A 192 2.80 -5.24 1.23
CA PHE A 192 2.80 -6.69 1.27
C PHE A 192 2.68 -7.31 -0.12
N GLN A 193 3.09 -8.56 -0.23
CA GLN A 193 2.83 -9.40 -1.39
C GLN A 193 1.93 -10.57 -1.01
N ILE A 194 0.90 -10.82 -1.83
CA ILE A 194 0.12 -12.04 -1.81
C ILE A 194 0.67 -12.96 -2.91
N SER A 195 0.93 -14.22 -2.57
CA SER A 195 1.33 -15.26 -3.53
C SER A 195 0.29 -16.36 -3.55
N TYR A 196 -0.25 -16.68 -4.72
CA TYR A 196 -1.29 -17.67 -4.90
C TYR A 196 -0.69 -19.03 -5.24
N LEU A 197 -1.07 -20.06 -4.48
CA LEU A 197 -0.50 -21.41 -4.62
C LEU A 197 -1.09 -22.19 -5.80
N ASP A 198 -2.33 -21.89 -6.16
CA ASP A 198 -3.13 -22.63 -7.14
C ASP A 198 -3.53 -21.81 -8.37
N ALA A 199 -2.96 -20.60 -8.54
CA ALA A 199 -3.30 -19.70 -9.63
C ALA A 199 -3.21 -20.35 -11.02
N ALA A 200 -2.12 -21.08 -11.29
CA ALA A 200 -1.92 -21.77 -12.56
C ALA A 200 -2.96 -22.89 -12.80
N ALA A 201 -3.32 -23.64 -11.76
CA ALA A 201 -4.33 -24.70 -11.85
C ALA A 201 -5.74 -24.11 -12.13
N GLN A 202 -6.00 -22.89 -11.69
CA GLN A 202 -7.23 -22.16 -11.96
C GLN A 202 -7.19 -21.33 -13.28
N GLY A 203 -6.11 -21.42 -14.03
CA GLY A 203 -5.95 -20.70 -15.30
C GLY A 203 -5.87 -19.17 -15.15
N LEU A 204 -5.41 -18.68 -13.99
CA LEU A 204 -5.29 -17.24 -13.76
C LEU A 204 -4.08 -16.66 -14.49
N PRO A 205 -4.19 -15.47 -15.07
CA PRO A 205 -3.07 -14.80 -15.76
C PRO A 205 -2.09 -14.11 -14.80
N PHE A 206 -2.20 -14.33 -13.51
CA PHE A 206 -1.34 -13.80 -12.45
C PHE A 206 -1.13 -14.85 -11.36
N SER A 207 0.02 -14.81 -10.68
CA SER A 207 0.35 -15.70 -9.56
C SER A 207 0.59 -14.96 -8.25
N SER A 208 0.59 -13.64 -8.28
CA SER A 208 0.81 -12.81 -7.11
C SER A 208 0.17 -11.44 -7.26
N GLU A 209 0.01 -10.75 -6.13
CA GLU A 209 -0.41 -9.35 -6.06
C GLU A 209 0.52 -8.57 -5.14
N ALA A 210 0.88 -7.35 -5.54
CA ALA A 210 1.50 -6.38 -4.66
C ALA A 210 0.39 -5.54 -4.03
N GLY A 211 0.44 -5.36 -2.72
CA GLY A 211 -0.57 -4.61 -1.98
C GLY A 211 0.02 -3.55 -1.06
N ALA A 212 -0.78 -2.56 -0.72
CA ALA A 212 -0.45 -1.58 0.30
C ALA A 212 -1.69 -1.10 1.04
N VAL A 213 -1.51 -0.76 2.32
CA VAL A 213 -2.45 0.01 3.13
C VAL A 213 -1.73 1.23 3.65
N VAL A 214 -2.33 2.40 3.50
CA VAL A 214 -1.86 3.64 4.10
C VAL A 214 -2.95 4.22 4.98
N VAL A 215 -2.61 4.55 6.22
CA VAL A 215 -3.48 5.28 7.16
C VAL A 215 -2.88 6.66 7.36
N VAL A 216 -3.68 7.70 7.13
CA VAL A 216 -3.24 9.10 7.21
C VAL A 216 -4.00 9.80 8.33
N ASP A 217 -3.27 10.35 9.30
CA ASP A 217 -3.86 11.20 10.33
C ASP A 217 -4.33 12.53 9.74
N ARG A 218 -5.60 12.85 9.94
CA ARG A 218 -6.22 14.09 9.44
C ARG A 218 -6.26 15.21 10.49
N GLY A 219 -5.71 14.93 11.68
CA GLY A 219 -5.72 15.83 12.81
C GLY A 219 -6.83 15.54 13.82
N ALA A 220 -6.78 16.28 14.92
CA ALA A 220 -7.62 16.02 16.08
C ALA A 220 -9.12 16.03 15.75
N GLY A 221 -9.83 15.00 16.23
CA GLY A 221 -11.28 14.87 16.09
C GLY A 221 -11.76 14.41 14.70
N GLN A 222 -10.85 14.13 13.77
CA GLN A 222 -11.19 13.63 12.45
C GLN A 222 -10.86 12.14 12.31
N ALA A 223 -11.76 11.37 11.68
CA ALA A 223 -11.45 9.99 11.31
C ALA A 223 -10.27 9.96 10.33
N PRO A 224 -9.27 9.08 10.51
CA PRO A 224 -8.17 8.93 9.56
C PRO A 224 -8.65 8.62 8.16
N ALA A 225 -7.90 9.10 7.17
CA ALA A 225 -8.08 8.65 5.80
C ALA A 225 -7.34 7.33 5.58
N VAL A 226 -7.95 6.44 4.80
CA VAL A 226 -7.38 5.13 4.45
C VAL A 226 -7.25 5.03 2.94
N PHE A 227 -6.11 4.51 2.50
CA PHE A 227 -5.84 4.16 1.11
C PHE A 227 -5.43 2.69 1.02
N TYR A 228 -6.11 1.94 0.18
CA TYR A 228 -5.84 0.53 -0.08
C TYR A 228 -5.48 0.32 -1.54
N ILE A 229 -4.44 -0.45 -1.78
CA ILE A 229 -3.94 -0.83 -3.11
C ILE A 229 -3.81 -2.34 -3.16
N SER A 230 -4.21 -2.93 -4.29
CA SER A 230 -3.95 -4.32 -4.65
C SER A 230 -3.75 -4.40 -6.16
N VAL A 231 -2.58 -4.85 -6.59
CA VAL A 231 -2.20 -4.89 -8.00
C VAL A 231 -1.72 -6.30 -8.36
N PRO A 232 -2.56 -7.11 -9.03
CA PRO A 232 -2.15 -8.37 -9.62
C PRO A 232 -0.97 -8.23 -10.57
N SER A 233 -0.08 -9.22 -10.59
CA SER A 233 1.21 -9.17 -11.27
C SER A 233 1.11 -8.94 -12.79
N ASN A 234 0.00 -9.28 -13.40
CA ASN A 234 -0.27 -9.04 -14.83
C ASN A 234 -0.72 -7.61 -15.16
N LEU A 235 -1.01 -6.77 -14.15
CA LEU A 235 -1.38 -5.36 -14.34
C LEU A 235 -0.18 -4.38 -14.19
N GLY A 236 0.94 -4.85 -13.63
CA GLY A 236 2.16 -4.05 -13.49
C GLY A 236 2.43 -3.61 -12.05
N ARG A 237 3.39 -4.27 -11.38
CA ARG A 237 3.77 -3.99 -9.97
C ARG A 237 4.23 -2.54 -9.72
N SER A 238 4.75 -1.85 -10.73
CA SER A 238 5.16 -0.44 -10.66
C SER A 238 4.01 0.52 -10.34
N ASP A 239 2.76 0.08 -10.55
CA ASP A 239 1.58 0.90 -10.28
C ASP A 239 1.43 1.19 -8.78
N VAL A 240 1.80 0.25 -7.88
CA VAL A 240 1.80 0.48 -6.43
C VAL A 240 2.68 1.68 -6.06
N GLY A 241 3.94 1.69 -6.50
CA GLY A 241 4.85 2.81 -6.24
C GLY A 241 4.38 4.13 -6.87
N THR A 242 3.77 4.06 -8.06
CA THR A 242 3.19 5.24 -8.73
C THR A 242 2.04 5.84 -7.93
N LEU A 243 1.16 5.00 -7.40
CA LEU A 243 0.02 5.40 -6.56
C LEU A 243 0.48 6.00 -5.25
N LEU A 244 1.35 5.29 -4.51
CA LEU A 244 1.92 5.75 -3.24
C LEU A 244 2.65 7.09 -3.39
N GLY A 245 3.52 7.22 -4.38
CA GLY A 245 4.26 8.45 -4.65
C GLY A 245 3.40 9.64 -5.06
N SER A 246 2.19 9.39 -5.56
CA SER A 246 1.23 10.41 -5.97
C SER A 246 0.19 10.77 -4.92
N LEU A 247 0.14 10.04 -3.79
CA LEU A 247 -0.85 10.24 -2.74
C LEU A 247 -0.69 11.61 -2.09
N ARG A 248 -1.80 12.34 -1.98
CA ARG A 248 -1.88 13.66 -1.36
C ARG A 248 -3.13 13.74 -0.50
N LEU A 249 -3.06 14.48 0.58
CA LEU A 249 -4.20 14.89 1.40
C LEU A 249 -4.48 16.37 1.13
N SER A 250 -5.74 16.70 0.88
CA SER A 250 -6.20 18.10 0.76
C SER A 250 -6.35 18.68 2.17
N ALA A 251 -5.89 19.90 2.33
CA ALA A 251 -6.13 20.67 3.54
C ALA A 251 -7.61 21.03 3.68
#